data_0901fbeb27bb01d93d4f0638519218ce
#
_entry.id   0901fbeb27bb01d93d4f0638519218ce
#
_cell.length_a   1.000
_cell.length_b   1.000
_cell.length_c   1.000
_cell.angle_alpha   90.00
_cell.angle_beta   90.00
_cell.angle_gamma   90.00
#
_symmetry.space_group_name_H-M   'P 1'
#
loop_
_entity.id
_entity.type
_entity.pdbx_description
1 polymer ?
#
loop_
_entity_poly.entity_id
_entity_poly.type
_entity_poly.pdbx_seq_one_letter_code
_entity_poly.pdbx_strand_id
1 'polypeptide(L)'
;MISMSNIVKRFGDKTVLSDVNFTVEPKEIFGLLGPSGSGKTTIINILTHQLIPEGGEYEIGATPIETGLMLEEDGLYKRLSTAENLDLFAGIYGVDKSKVQEALDSVGLGKEAKTPVSKLSKGMRQRLALARAILHSPKVLFLDEPTGALDPTTGRQIHKLIYNLRDQGTTIFLTTHNMEEAVDLCNHVALLHEGVIVEQGTPREICEKHNSFKTVPDLGAVFIKLTGNGEVNV
;
A
#
# COMPACT_ATOMS: atom_id res chain seq x y z
N MET A 1 -15.29 3.17 1.35
CA MET A 1 -14.84 3.91 2.56
C MET A 1 -14.09 2.94 3.45
N ILE A 2 -12.97 3.37 4.04
CA ILE A 2 -12.25 2.65 5.10
C ILE A 2 -12.19 3.60 6.29
N SER A 3 -12.41 3.11 7.51
CA SER A 3 -12.26 3.92 8.71
C SER A 3 -11.61 3.15 9.84
N MET A 4 -10.84 3.85 10.65
CA MET A 4 -10.31 3.38 11.93
C MET A 4 -10.57 4.44 13.00
N SER A 5 -11.02 4.02 14.17
CA SER A 5 -11.33 4.89 15.30
C SER A 5 -10.79 4.31 16.59
N ASN A 6 -9.91 5.06 17.26
CA ASN A 6 -9.28 4.74 18.55
C ASN A 6 -8.59 3.36 18.58
N ILE A 7 -7.96 2.99 17.47
CA ILE A 7 -7.32 1.67 17.35
C ILE A 7 -6.09 1.58 18.25
N VAL A 8 -6.10 0.53 19.07
CA VAL A 8 -4.97 0.14 19.93
C VAL A 8 -4.53 -1.28 19.58
N LYS A 9 -3.23 -1.49 19.37
CA LYS A 9 -2.64 -2.81 19.13
C LYS A 9 -1.40 -3.04 19.99
N ARG A 10 -1.36 -4.19 20.65
CA ARG A 10 -0.22 -4.62 21.47
C ARG A 10 0.29 -6.00 21.04
N PHE A 11 1.58 -6.25 21.25
CA PHE A 11 2.20 -7.55 21.15
C PHE A 11 2.98 -7.82 22.44
N GLY A 12 2.42 -8.63 23.32
CA GLY A 12 2.90 -8.74 24.70
C GLY A 12 2.83 -7.39 25.40
N ASP A 13 3.94 -6.95 25.99
CA ASP A 13 4.03 -5.68 26.70
C ASP A 13 4.25 -4.46 25.78
N LYS A 14 4.54 -4.70 24.49
CA LYS A 14 4.82 -3.62 23.53
C LYS A 14 3.54 -3.12 22.89
N THR A 15 3.18 -1.85 23.12
CA THR A 15 2.15 -1.14 22.34
C THR A 15 2.76 -0.76 20.98
N VAL A 16 2.12 -1.19 19.91
CA VAL A 16 2.54 -0.92 18.51
C VAL A 16 1.67 0.14 17.87
N LEU A 17 0.36 0.18 18.22
CA LEU A 17 -0.54 1.24 17.79
C LEU A 17 -1.25 1.81 19.02
N SER A 18 -1.36 3.14 19.08
CA SER A 18 -1.98 3.87 20.18
C SER A 18 -2.89 4.96 19.63
N ASP A 19 -4.21 4.78 19.78
CA ASP A 19 -5.24 5.74 19.38
C ASP A 19 -5.17 6.16 17.90
N VAL A 20 -5.07 5.18 17.00
CA VAL A 20 -4.99 5.45 15.55
C VAL A 20 -6.38 5.75 15.00
N ASN A 21 -6.50 6.91 14.34
CA ASN A 21 -7.75 7.44 13.80
C ASN A 21 -7.54 7.98 12.38
N PHE A 22 -8.27 7.46 11.38
CA PHE A 22 -8.31 8.01 10.03
C PHE A 22 -9.53 7.52 9.25
N THR A 23 -9.84 8.21 8.15
CA THR A 23 -10.87 7.79 7.19
C THR A 23 -10.30 7.90 5.78
N VAL A 24 -10.65 6.92 4.92
CA VAL A 24 -10.32 6.88 3.50
C VAL A 24 -11.61 6.94 2.71
N GLU A 25 -11.74 7.93 1.84
CA GLU A 25 -12.92 8.09 1.02
C GLU A 25 -12.93 7.10 -0.16
N PRO A 26 -14.11 6.76 -0.68
CA PRO A 26 -14.18 5.91 -1.88
C PRO A 26 -13.45 6.53 -3.07
N LYS A 27 -12.74 5.69 -3.83
CA LYS A 27 -12.05 6.07 -5.07
C LYS A 27 -10.92 7.09 -4.88
N GLU A 28 -10.29 7.10 -3.71
CA GLU A 28 -9.07 7.87 -3.49
C GLU A 28 -7.85 6.97 -3.33
N ILE A 29 -6.68 7.58 -3.47
CA ILE A 29 -5.39 6.99 -3.10
C ILE A 29 -4.98 7.61 -1.77
N PHE A 30 -5.02 6.80 -0.72
CA PHE A 30 -4.60 7.20 0.63
C PHE A 30 -3.24 6.61 0.96
N GLY A 31 -2.32 7.44 1.42
CA GLY A 31 -0.97 7.05 1.81
C GLY A 31 -0.79 7.00 3.32
N LEU A 32 -0.38 5.87 3.87
CA LEU A 32 0.10 5.77 5.25
C LEU A 32 1.62 5.79 5.26
N LEU A 33 2.19 6.90 5.73
CA LEU A 33 3.61 7.18 5.65
C LEU A 33 4.27 7.05 7.02
N GLY A 34 5.51 6.57 7.03
CA GLY A 34 6.30 6.49 8.25
C GLY A 34 7.50 5.56 8.10
N PRO A 35 8.46 5.62 9.06
CA PRO A 35 9.64 4.77 9.02
C PRO A 35 9.30 3.28 9.18
N SER A 36 10.29 2.42 8.91
CA SER A 36 10.15 0.99 9.20
C SER A 36 9.90 0.78 10.70
N GLY A 37 8.96 -0.11 11.01
CA GLY A 37 8.58 -0.39 12.40
C GLY A 37 7.60 0.59 13.04
N SER A 38 7.11 1.62 12.33
CA SER A 38 6.11 2.56 12.88
C SER A 38 4.72 1.96 13.08
N GLY A 39 4.42 0.78 12.48
CA GLY A 39 3.12 0.09 12.61
C GLY A 39 2.30 0.00 11.31
N LYS A 40 2.82 0.44 10.15
CA LYS A 40 2.10 0.44 8.86
C LYS A 40 1.52 -0.92 8.49
N THR A 41 2.36 -1.95 8.46
CA THR A 41 1.93 -3.34 8.15
C THR A 41 0.94 -3.88 9.19
N THR A 42 1.06 -3.46 10.47
CA THR A 42 0.10 -3.81 11.52
C THR A 42 -1.29 -3.24 11.21
N ILE A 43 -1.38 -2.01 10.73
CA ILE A 43 -2.63 -1.38 10.29
C ILE A 43 -3.23 -2.15 9.12
N ILE A 44 -2.45 -2.47 8.07
CA ILE A 44 -2.94 -3.30 6.95
C ILE A 44 -3.47 -4.65 7.46
N ASN A 45 -2.74 -5.32 8.35
CA ASN A 45 -3.16 -6.63 8.87
C ASN A 45 -4.44 -6.55 9.70
N ILE A 46 -4.69 -5.45 10.41
CA ILE A 46 -5.98 -5.22 11.09
C ILE A 46 -7.09 -5.01 10.05
N LEU A 47 -6.90 -4.10 9.10
CA LEU A 47 -7.86 -3.81 8.04
C LEU A 47 -8.20 -5.04 7.19
N THR A 48 -7.25 -5.93 6.98
CA THR A 48 -7.45 -7.19 6.24
C THR A 48 -7.88 -8.37 7.12
N HIS A 49 -8.30 -8.11 8.36
CA HIS A 49 -8.78 -9.10 9.34
C HIS A 49 -7.75 -10.20 9.71
N GLN A 50 -6.45 -9.97 9.47
CA GLN A 50 -5.38 -10.88 9.85
C GLN A 50 -4.96 -10.69 11.32
N LEU A 51 -5.23 -9.49 11.89
CA LEU A 51 -4.99 -9.16 13.29
C LEU A 51 -6.24 -8.53 13.91
N ILE A 52 -6.48 -8.84 15.18
CA ILE A 52 -7.55 -8.22 15.97
C ILE A 52 -6.90 -7.13 16.85
N PRO A 53 -7.39 -5.89 16.83
CA PRO A 53 -6.94 -4.84 17.75
C PRO A 53 -7.45 -5.12 19.18
N GLU A 54 -6.78 -4.59 20.20
CA GLU A 54 -7.22 -4.65 21.60
C GLU A 54 -8.27 -3.59 21.93
N GLY A 55 -8.40 -2.56 21.11
CA GLY A 55 -9.38 -1.49 21.29
C GLY A 55 -9.65 -0.73 20.01
N GLY A 56 -10.76 0.02 20.01
CA GLY A 56 -11.22 0.78 18.85
C GLY A 56 -12.09 -0.02 17.88
N GLU A 57 -12.53 0.65 16.84
CA GLU A 57 -13.40 0.09 15.79
C GLU A 57 -12.81 0.40 14.43
N TYR A 58 -13.06 -0.48 13.46
CA TYR A 58 -12.68 -0.27 12.07
C TYR A 58 -13.71 -0.86 11.12
N GLU A 59 -13.83 -0.25 9.96
CA GLU A 59 -14.76 -0.66 8.92
C GLU A 59 -14.07 -0.60 7.55
N ILE A 60 -14.42 -1.55 6.68
CA ILE A 60 -14.01 -1.58 5.27
C ILE A 60 -15.26 -1.79 4.43
N GLY A 61 -15.50 -0.88 3.49
CA GLY A 61 -16.63 -0.93 2.56
C GLY A 61 -16.47 -1.96 1.43
N ALA A 62 -15.82 -3.08 1.71
CA ALA A 62 -15.60 -4.19 0.79
C ALA A 62 -15.53 -5.51 1.57
N THR A 63 -15.99 -6.58 0.95
CA THR A 63 -15.83 -7.95 1.46
C THR A 63 -14.40 -8.45 1.18
N PRO A 64 -13.93 -9.52 1.86
CA PRO A 64 -12.60 -10.08 1.58
C PRO A 64 -12.37 -10.45 0.11
N ILE A 65 -13.40 -10.93 -0.60
CA ILE A 65 -13.29 -11.28 -2.03
C ILE A 65 -13.25 -10.04 -2.95
N GLU A 66 -13.67 -8.89 -2.46
CA GLU A 66 -13.61 -7.60 -3.17
C GLU A 66 -12.36 -6.79 -2.78
N THR A 67 -11.47 -7.38 -1.97
CA THR A 67 -10.27 -6.74 -1.45
C THR A 67 -9.03 -7.35 -2.08
N GLY A 68 -8.18 -6.52 -2.68
CA GLY A 68 -6.85 -6.88 -3.15
C GLY A 68 -5.80 -6.58 -2.08
N LEU A 69 -4.80 -7.46 -1.96
CA LEU A 69 -3.73 -7.30 -0.99
C LEU A 69 -2.37 -7.63 -1.60
N MET A 70 -1.45 -6.68 -1.50
CA MET A 70 -0.04 -6.85 -1.80
C MET A 70 0.77 -6.47 -0.56
N LEU A 71 1.43 -7.43 0.05
CA LEU A 71 2.37 -7.23 1.17
C LEU A 71 3.81 -7.17 0.64
N GLU A 72 4.71 -6.62 1.46
CA GLU A 72 6.14 -6.59 1.17
C GLU A 72 6.72 -8.00 0.96
N GLU A 73 6.27 -8.97 1.77
CA GLU A 73 6.50 -10.39 1.48
C GLU A 73 5.57 -10.85 0.36
N ASP A 74 6.15 -11.24 -0.77
CA ASP A 74 5.42 -11.49 -2.01
C ASP A 74 4.40 -12.66 -1.94
N GLY A 75 4.58 -13.61 -1.03
CA GLY A 75 3.67 -14.76 -0.85
C GLY A 75 3.45 -15.59 -2.12
N LEU A 76 4.42 -15.60 -3.03
CA LEU A 76 4.35 -16.28 -4.32
C LEU A 76 4.86 -17.72 -4.26
N TYR A 77 4.25 -18.59 -5.03
CA TYR A 77 4.68 -20.00 -5.16
C TYR A 77 5.89 -20.11 -6.08
N LYS A 78 7.09 -20.20 -5.49
CA LYS A 78 8.39 -20.13 -6.19
C LYS A 78 8.60 -21.20 -7.27
N ARG A 79 7.93 -22.37 -7.16
CA ARG A 79 8.05 -23.49 -8.12
C ARG A 79 7.13 -23.33 -9.33
N LEU A 80 6.08 -22.53 -9.21
CA LEU A 80 5.15 -22.25 -10.29
C LEU A 80 5.70 -21.15 -11.21
N SER A 81 5.25 -21.14 -12.46
CA SER A 81 5.46 -20.02 -13.37
C SER A 81 4.63 -18.80 -12.94
N THR A 82 4.89 -17.66 -13.57
CA THR A 82 4.11 -16.42 -13.29
C THR A 82 2.64 -16.61 -13.62
N ALA A 83 2.32 -17.24 -14.76
CA ALA A 83 0.93 -17.51 -15.15
C ALA A 83 0.26 -18.51 -14.19
N GLU A 84 0.92 -19.62 -13.86
CA GLU A 84 0.37 -20.62 -12.93
C GLU A 84 0.10 -20.03 -11.53
N ASN A 85 0.93 -19.07 -11.06
CA ASN A 85 0.64 -18.34 -9.83
C ASN A 85 -0.66 -17.58 -9.92
N LEU A 86 -0.91 -16.84 -11.00
CA LEU A 86 -2.15 -16.10 -11.19
C LEU A 86 -3.34 -17.01 -11.48
N ASP A 87 -3.18 -18.10 -12.23
CA ASP A 87 -4.21 -19.11 -12.49
C ASP A 87 -4.79 -19.70 -11.19
N LEU A 88 -3.93 -19.96 -10.20
CA LEU A 88 -4.34 -20.43 -8.90
C LEU A 88 -5.30 -19.45 -8.22
N PHE A 89 -4.96 -18.16 -8.22
CA PHE A 89 -5.79 -17.12 -7.62
C PHE A 89 -7.03 -16.80 -8.48
N ALA A 90 -6.94 -16.89 -9.81
CA ALA A 90 -8.09 -16.80 -10.69
C ALA A 90 -9.14 -17.84 -10.31
N GLY A 91 -8.71 -19.08 -10.04
CA GLY A 91 -9.62 -20.14 -9.56
C GLY A 91 -10.26 -19.83 -8.21
N ILE A 92 -9.51 -19.25 -7.26
CA ILE A 92 -10.02 -18.87 -5.94
C ILE A 92 -11.06 -17.74 -6.03
N TYR A 93 -10.78 -16.73 -6.86
CA TYR A 93 -11.65 -15.56 -7.04
C TYR A 93 -12.77 -15.77 -8.06
N GLY A 94 -12.80 -16.92 -8.75
CA GLY A 94 -13.78 -17.18 -9.82
C GLY A 94 -13.58 -16.29 -11.05
N VAL A 95 -12.35 -15.85 -11.32
CA VAL A 95 -11.98 -15.00 -12.44
C VAL A 95 -11.65 -15.85 -13.67
N ASP A 96 -12.06 -15.42 -14.85
CA ASP A 96 -11.73 -16.10 -16.10
C ASP A 96 -10.21 -16.10 -16.35
N LYS A 97 -9.68 -17.24 -16.77
CA LYS A 97 -8.24 -17.41 -17.03
C LYS A 97 -7.68 -16.46 -18.10
N SER A 98 -8.52 -15.96 -19.01
CA SER A 98 -8.11 -14.95 -19.98
C SER A 98 -7.57 -13.67 -19.31
N LYS A 99 -8.08 -13.34 -18.11
CA LYS A 99 -7.61 -12.19 -17.32
C LYS A 99 -6.20 -12.33 -16.78
N VAL A 100 -5.65 -13.54 -16.71
CA VAL A 100 -4.28 -13.76 -16.25
C VAL A 100 -3.26 -13.09 -17.16
N GLN A 101 -3.43 -13.22 -18.48
CA GLN A 101 -2.51 -12.56 -19.41
C GLN A 101 -2.65 -11.02 -19.34
N GLU A 102 -3.88 -10.51 -19.26
CA GLU A 102 -4.13 -9.06 -19.08
C GLU A 102 -3.46 -8.52 -17.81
N ALA A 103 -3.57 -9.24 -16.70
CA ALA A 103 -2.92 -8.85 -15.44
C ALA A 103 -1.39 -8.86 -15.55
N LEU A 104 -0.79 -9.87 -16.20
CA LEU A 104 0.64 -9.91 -16.45
C LEU A 104 1.10 -8.76 -17.36
N ASP A 105 0.35 -8.46 -18.40
CA ASP A 105 0.67 -7.38 -19.33
C ASP A 105 0.61 -6.01 -18.63
N SER A 106 -0.39 -5.80 -17.75
CA SER A 106 -0.58 -4.55 -17.01
C SER A 106 0.62 -4.17 -16.12
N VAL A 107 1.35 -5.19 -15.63
CA VAL A 107 2.57 -5.01 -14.80
C VAL A 107 3.87 -5.22 -15.59
N GLY A 108 3.80 -5.36 -16.91
CA GLY A 108 4.94 -5.55 -17.79
C GLY A 108 5.64 -6.92 -17.63
N LEU A 109 4.89 -7.97 -17.30
CA LEU A 109 5.37 -9.35 -17.15
C LEU A 109 4.76 -10.31 -18.20
N GLY A 110 4.07 -9.82 -19.21
CA GLY A 110 3.41 -10.67 -20.21
C GLY A 110 4.33 -11.67 -20.92
N LYS A 111 5.57 -11.26 -21.21
CA LYS A 111 6.59 -12.14 -21.82
C LYS A 111 7.12 -13.20 -20.85
N GLU A 112 6.92 -13.02 -19.57
CA GLU A 112 7.42 -13.88 -18.50
C GLU A 112 6.39 -14.94 -18.04
N ALA A 113 5.27 -15.06 -18.75
CA ALA A 113 4.16 -15.94 -18.35
C ALA A 113 4.60 -17.38 -18.01
N LYS A 114 5.59 -17.91 -18.71
CA LYS A 114 6.13 -19.26 -18.51
C LYS A 114 7.37 -19.31 -17.61
N THR A 115 7.86 -18.18 -17.13
CA THR A 115 9.07 -18.11 -16.30
C THR A 115 8.74 -18.52 -14.87
N PRO A 116 9.44 -19.51 -14.27
CA PRO A 116 9.28 -19.85 -12.86
C PRO A 116 9.58 -18.65 -11.95
N VAL A 117 8.76 -18.45 -10.91
CA VAL A 117 8.91 -17.33 -9.97
C VAL A 117 10.29 -17.32 -9.29
N SER A 118 10.89 -18.49 -9.06
CA SER A 118 12.25 -18.61 -8.51
C SER A 118 13.33 -17.94 -9.36
N LYS A 119 13.08 -17.71 -10.65
CA LYS A 119 14.01 -17.06 -11.59
C LYS A 119 13.77 -15.55 -11.75
N LEU A 120 12.71 -15.03 -11.14
CA LEU A 120 12.38 -13.61 -11.22
C LEU A 120 13.29 -12.78 -10.30
N SER A 121 13.62 -11.56 -10.72
CA SER A 121 14.23 -10.54 -9.84
C SER A 121 13.27 -10.12 -8.72
N LYS A 122 13.76 -9.45 -7.68
CA LYS A 122 12.92 -8.91 -6.60
C LYS A 122 11.82 -7.99 -7.17
N GLY A 123 12.17 -7.06 -8.05
CA GLY A 123 11.21 -6.16 -8.69
C GLY A 123 10.18 -6.87 -9.57
N MET A 124 10.58 -7.95 -10.28
CA MET A 124 9.61 -8.75 -11.05
C MET A 124 8.64 -9.50 -10.14
N ARG A 125 9.10 -10.05 -9.02
CA ARG A 125 8.21 -10.67 -8.03
C ARG A 125 7.24 -9.67 -7.42
N GLN A 126 7.70 -8.47 -7.10
CA GLN A 126 6.84 -7.40 -6.59
C GLN A 126 5.74 -7.03 -7.60
N ARG A 127 6.08 -6.90 -8.89
CA ARG A 127 5.08 -6.66 -9.95
C ARG A 127 4.11 -7.84 -10.12
N LEU A 128 4.57 -9.07 -9.98
CA LEU A 128 3.70 -10.25 -9.99
C LEU A 128 2.74 -10.28 -8.79
N ALA A 129 3.21 -9.90 -7.59
CA ALA A 129 2.37 -9.77 -6.41
C ALA A 129 1.28 -8.69 -6.59
N LEU A 130 1.63 -7.58 -7.26
CA LEU A 130 0.64 -6.55 -7.64
C LEU A 130 -0.37 -7.10 -8.66
N ALA A 131 0.08 -7.81 -9.71
CA ALA A 131 -0.81 -8.44 -10.69
C ALA A 131 -1.81 -9.40 -10.02
N ARG A 132 -1.35 -10.17 -9.04
CA ARG A 132 -2.22 -11.04 -8.23
C ARG A 132 -3.25 -10.23 -7.44
N ALA A 133 -2.85 -9.13 -6.81
CA ALA A 133 -3.73 -8.31 -5.98
C ALA A 133 -4.84 -7.62 -6.77
N ILE A 134 -4.61 -7.34 -8.07
CA ILE A 134 -5.58 -6.66 -8.94
C ILE A 134 -6.36 -7.60 -9.88
N LEU A 135 -6.03 -8.89 -9.91
CA LEU A 135 -6.55 -9.88 -10.87
C LEU A 135 -8.08 -9.95 -10.91
N HIS A 136 -8.72 -9.79 -9.76
CA HIS A 136 -10.18 -9.88 -9.56
C HIS A 136 -10.88 -8.52 -9.56
N SER A 137 -10.20 -7.46 -10.00
CA SER A 137 -10.72 -6.07 -10.03
C SER A 137 -11.31 -5.63 -8.68
N PRO A 138 -10.49 -5.54 -7.63
CA PRO A 138 -10.96 -5.28 -6.27
C PRO A 138 -11.59 -3.89 -6.12
N LYS A 139 -12.57 -3.75 -5.19
CA LYS A 139 -13.11 -2.46 -4.78
C LYS A 139 -12.16 -1.69 -3.87
N VAL A 140 -11.40 -2.42 -3.04
CA VAL A 140 -10.38 -1.88 -2.14
C VAL A 140 -9.07 -2.61 -2.39
N LEU A 141 -7.98 -1.86 -2.54
CA LEU A 141 -6.65 -2.39 -2.79
C LEU A 141 -5.67 -1.89 -1.73
N PHE A 142 -5.08 -2.82 -0.98
CA PHE A 142 -4.00 -2.56 -0.02
C PHE A 142 -2.66 -2.87 -0.67
N LEU A 143 -1.73 -1.90 -0.60
CA LEU A 143 -0.39 -1.99 -1.18
C LEU A 143 0.66 -1.65 -0.11
N ASP A 144 1.46 -2.62 0.30
CA ASP A 144 2.56 -2.40 1.24
C ASP A 144 3.87 -2.19 0.45
N GLU A 145 4.39 -0.95 0.46
CA GLU A 145 5.62 -0.52 -0.24
C GLU A 145 5.64 -0.91 -1.74
N PRO A 146 4.64 -0.48 -2.57
CA PRO A 146 4.43 -1.04 -3.90
C PRO A 146 5.58 -0.81 -4.89
N THR A 147 6.44 0.18 -4.65
CA THR A 147 7.55 0.56 -5.54
C THR A 147 8.92 0.41 -4.90
N GLY A 148 9.02 0.03 -3.63
CA GLY A 148 10.26 0.03 -2.83
C GLY A 148 11.43 -0.80 -3.38
N ALA A 149 11.17 -1.75 -4.29
CA ALA A 149 12.21 -2.56 -4.94
C ALA A 149 12.33 -2.32 -6.45
N LEU A 150 11.71 -1.26 -6.96
CA LEU A 150 11.65 -0.96 -8.39
C LEU A 150 12.63 0.16 -8.76
N ASP A 151 13.13 0.11 -9.98
CA ASP A 151 13.82 1.26 -10.57
C ASP A 151 12.84 2.40 -10.87
N PRO A 152 13.30 3.66 -10.97
CA PRO A 152 12.43 4.83 -11.15
C PRO A 152 11.52 4.76 -12.39
N THR A 153 11.95 4.09 -13.45
CA THR A 153 11.17 3.97 -14.69
C THR A 153 10.02 3.01 -14.51
N THR A 154 10.30 1.85 -13.93
CA THR A 154 9.29 0.84 -13.57
C THR A 154 8.34 1.38 -12.50
N GLY A 155 8.85 2.09 -11.48
CA GLY A 155 8.03 2.75 -10.45
C GLY A 155 6.97 3.68 -11.06
N ARG A 156 7.37 4.55 -12.00
CA ARG A 156 6.41 5.41 -12.72
C ARG A 156 5.35 4.66 -13.52
N GLN A 157 5.66 3.48 -14.05
CA GLN A 157 4.66 2.64 -14.72
C GLN A 157 3.63 2.10 -13.72
N ILE A 158 4.10 1.69 -12.54
CA ILE A 158 3.22 1.24 -11.44
C ILE A 158 2.35 2.40 -10.93
N HIS A 159 2.89 3.61 -10.78
CA HIS A 159 2.06 4.79 -10.43
C HIS A 159 0.93 5.01 -11.44
N LYS A 160 1.22 4.93 -12.75
CA LYS A 160 0.17 5.03 -13.78
C LYS A 160 -0.88 3.94 -13.65
N LEU A 161 -0.47 2.71 -13.34
CA LEU A 161 -1.41 1.62 -13.10
C LEU A 161 -2.29 1.90 -11.88
N ILE A 162 -1.71 2.38 -10.78
CA ILE A 162 -2.44 2.77 -9.57
C ILE A 162 -3.46 3.89 -9.87
N TYR A 163 -3.07 4.92 -10.60
CA TYR A 163 -4.01 5.97 -11.05
C TYR A 163 -5.16 5.39 -11.88
N ASN A 164 -4.87 4.52 -12.85
CA ASN A 164 -5.90 3.91 -13.69
C ASN A 164 -6.89 3.08 -12.86
N LEU A 165 -6.40 2.32 -11.86
CA LEU A 165 -7.26 1.54 -10.95
C LEU A 165 -8.18 2.45 -10.13
N ARG A 166 -7.66 3.55 -9.59
CA ARG A 166 -8.48 4.55 -8.89
C ARG A 166 -9.54 5.13 -9.81
N ASP A 167 -9.17 5.52 -11.03
CA ASP A 167 -10.10 6.13 -12.00
C ASP A 167 -11.18 5.14 -12.46
N GLN A 168 -10.90 3.84 -12.40
CA GLN A 168 -11.87 2.75 -12.60
C GLN A 168 -12.75 2.49 -11.38
N GLY A 169 -12.49 3.17 -10.26
CA GLY A 169 -13.33 3.13 -9.06
C GLY A 169 -12.77 2.36 -7.87
N THR A 170 -11.54 1.85 -7.95
CA THR A 170 -10.86 1.19 -6.82
C THR A 170 -10.43 2.23 -5.78
N THR A 171 -10.72 1.98 -4.52
CA THR A 171 -10.15 2.72 -3.38
C THR A 171 -8.80 2.11 -3.03
N ILE A 172 -7.74 2.92 -2.94
CA ILE A 172 -6.37 2.43 -2.75
C ILE A 172 -5.81 2.93 -1.44
N PHE A 173 -5.38 2.01 -0.61
CA PHE A 173 -4.63 2.28 0.62
C PHE A 173 -3.22 1.77 0.43
N LEU A 174 -2.23 2.66 0.42
CA LEU A 174 -0.84 2.27 0.29
C LEU A 174 -0.01 2.68 1.49
N THR A 175 1.04 1.92 1.77
CA THR A 175 2.08 2.33 2.70
C THR A 175 3.34 2.66 1.93
N THR A 176 4.08 3.66 2.40
CA THR A 176 5.41 3.96 1.89
C THR A 176 6.22 4.73 2.94
N HIS A 177 7.54 4.62 2.85
CA HIS A 177 8.47 5.51 3.55
C HIS A 177 9.01 6.62 2.63
N ASN A 178 8.67 6.56 1.33
CA ASN A 178 9.08 7.56 0.35
C ASN A 178 8.07 8.73 0.31
N MET A 179 8.45 9.84 0.93
CA MET A 179 7.60 11.03 1.05
C MET A 179 7.34 11.72 -0.30
N GLU A 180 8.30 11.66 -1.24
CA GLU A 180 8.13 12.23 -2.59
C GLU A 180 7.10 11.41 -3.39
N GLU A 181 7.17 10.08 -3.31
CA GLU A 181 6.19 9.20 -3.94
C GLU A 181 4.77 9.51 -3.44
N ALA A 182 4.62 9.72 -2.14
CA ALA A 182 3.32 10.02 -1.56
C ALA A 182 2.77 11.38 -2.01
N VAL A 183 3.62 12.40 -2.16
CA VAL A 183 3.23 13.71 -2.71
C VAL A 183 2.71 13.56 -4.13
N ASP A 184 3.37 12.74 -4.96
CA ASP A 184 2.99 12.55 -6.35
C ASP A 184 1.73 11.70 -6.51
N LEU A 185 1.52 10.72 -5.62
CA LEU A 185 0.54 9.65 -5.84
C LEU A 185 -0.74 9.81 -5.01
N CYS A 186 -0.64 10.30 -3.77
CA CYS A 186 -1.74 10.25 -2.82
C CYS A 186 -2.64 11.50 -2.85
N ASN A 187 -3.94 11.28 -2.72
CA ASN A 187 -4.92 12.34 -2.49
C ASN A 187 -4.83 12.85 -1.05
N HIS A 188 -4.84 11.91 -0.08
CA HIS A 188 -4.63 12.16 1.34
C HIS A 188 -3.54 11.28 1.88
N VAL A 189 -2.90 11.75 2.95
CA VAL A 189 -1.85 11.00 3.66
C VAL A 189 -2.05 11.09 5.16
N ALA A 190 -1.57 10.07 5.88
CA ALA A 190 -1.39 10.10 7.32
C ALA A 190 0.08 9.78 7.64
N LEU A 191 0.70 10.59 8.49
CA LEU A 191 2.06 10.42 8.95
C LEU A 191 2.05 9.61 10.26
N LEU A 192 2.54 8.38 10.21
CA LEU A 192 2.58 7.46 11.35
C LEU A 192 3.99 7.44 11.96
N HIS A 193 4.08 7.76 13.25
CA HIS A 193 5.32 7.69 14.03
C HIS A 193 5.06 7.01 15.36
N GLU A 194 5.86 5.98 15.70
CA GLU A 194 5.75 5.22 16.96
C GLU A 194 4.31 4.80 17.31
N GLY A 195 3.55 4.37 16.29
CA GLY A 195 2.18 3.88 16.47
C GLY A 195 1.11 4.95 16.64
N VAL A 196 1.43 6.22 16.43
CA VAL A 196 0.50 7.36 16.51
C VAL A 196 0.48 8.12 15.18
N ILE A 197 -0.69 8.56 14.73
CA ILE A 197 -0.79 9.49 13.60
C ILE A 197 -0.47 10.90 14.13
N VAL A 198 0.67 11.44 13.67
CA VAL A 198 1.16 12.76 14.09
C VAL A 198 0.61 13.89 13.22
N GLU A 199 0.16 13.59 11.99
CA GLU A 199 -0.49 14.54 11.09
C GLU A 199 -1.25 13.79 9.99
N GLN A 200 -2.33 14.37 9.47
CA GLN A 200 -3.06 13.83 8.32
C GLN A 200 -3.76 14.95 7.52
N GLY A 201 -3.95 14.72 6.23
CA GLY A 201 -4.59 15.66 5.30
C GLY A 201 -4.08 15.46 3.88
N THR A 202 -4.36 16.40 2.97
CA THR A 202 -3.69 16.41 1.68
C THR A 202 -2.20 16.77 1.86
N PRO A 203 -1.29 16.25 1.01
CA PRO A 203 0.13 16.62 1.07
C PRO A 203 0.36 18.13 1.09
N ARG A 204 -0.44 18.87 0.33
CA ARG A 204 -0.38 20.32 0.25
C ARG A 204 -0.78 21.00 1.55
N GLU A 205 -1.95 20.67 2.10
CA GLU A 205 -2.46 21.25 3.36
C GLU A 205 -1.49 21.03 4.52
N ILE A 206 -0.95 19.81 4.64
CA ILE A 206 0.05 19.48 5.66
C ILE A 206 1.28 20.38 5.52
N CYS A 207 1.81 20.52 4.31
CA CYS A 207 3.01 21.32 4.08
C CYS A 207 2.76 22.82 4.26
N GLU A 208 1.61 23.34 3.88
CA GLU A 208 1.22 24.74 4.13
C GLU A 208 1.08 25.02 5.63
N LYS A 209 0.40 24.13 6.37
CA LYS A 209 0.23 24.22 7.84
C LYS A 209 1.58 24.30 8.58
N HIS A 210 2.57 23.57 8.12
CA HIS A 210 3.90 23.49 8.76
C HIS A 210 4.96 24.39 8.13
N ASN A 211 4.58 25.30 7.21
CA ASN A 211 5.50 26.18 6.46
C ASN A 211 6.63 25.42 5.73
N SER A 212 6.31 24.22 5.21
CA SER A 212 7.21 23.35 4.45
C SER A 212 6.82 23.25 2.98
N PHE A 213 6.03 24.21 2.49
CA PHE A 213 5.67 24.32 1.08
C PHE A 213 6.56 25.35 0.40
N LYS A 214 7.34 24.90 -0.57
CA LYS A 214 8.14 25.78 -1.45
C LYS A 214 7.47 25.84 -2.83
N THR A 215 8.06 25.17 -3.82
CA THR A 215 7.46 24.94 -5.14
C THR A 215 6.67 23.62 -5.21
N VAL A 216 7.03 22.67 -4.35
CA VAL A 216 6.42 21.36 -4.21
C VAL A 216 6.27 21.06 -2.71
N PRO A 217 5.22 20.34 -2.27
CA PRO A 217 5.08 19.90 -0.89
C PRO A 217 6.30 19.09 -0.42
N ASP A 218 6.81 19.40 0.76
CA ASP A 218 7.95 18.71 1.38
C ASP A 218 7.47 18.00 2.66
N LEU A 219 6.84 16.86 2.51
CA LEU A 219 6.37 16.01 3.62
C LEU A 219 7.53 15.49 4.48
N GLY A 220 8.72 15.30 3.91
CA GLY A 220 9.91 14.88 4.65
C GLY A 220 10.31 15.91 5.69
N ALA A 221 10.35 17.19 5.31
CA ALA A 221 10.63 18.28 6.26
C ALA A 221 9.56 18.38 7.36
N VAL A 222 8.28 18.18 7.02
CA VAL A 222 7.20 18.15 8.02
C VAL A 222 7.38 16.98 8.98
N PHE A 223 7.66 15.79 8.47
CA PHE A 223 7.85 14.60 9.29
C PHE A 223 9.01 14.78 10.30
N ILE A 224 10.16 15.25 9.84
CA ILE A 224 11.31 15.56 10.70
C ILE A 224 10.95 16.57 11.79
N LYS A 225 10.21 17.63 11.43
CA LYS A 225 9.79 18.67 12.38
C LYS A 225 8.85 18.15 13.47
N LEU A 226 7.91 17.25 13.11
CA LEU A 226 6.92 16.70 14.05
C LEU A 226 7.50 15.61 14.96
N THR A 227 8.48 14.84 14.47
CA THR A 227 9.02 13.70 15.22
C THR A 227 10.28 14.00 16.00
N GLY A 228 10.85 15.21 15.84
CA GLY A 228 12.09 15.63 16.53
C GLY A 228 13.34 14.88 16.05
N ASN A 229 13.26 14.04 15.04
CA ASN A 229 14.38 13.29 14.46
C ASN A 229 15.25 14.18 13.54
N GLY A 230 15.57 15.40 13.98
CA GLY A 230 16.46 16.34 13.27
C GLY A 230 17.95 16.00 13.33
N GLU A 231 18.31 14.81 13.81
CA GLU A 231 19.69 14.29 13.75
C GLU A 231 19.73 13.07 12.80
N VAL A 232 19.60 13.31 11.51
CA VAL A 232 20.16 12.38 10.53
C VAL A 232 21.52 12.95 10.15
N ASN A 233 22.58 12.34 10.68
CA ASN A 233 23.94 12.58 10.25
C ASN A 233 24.02 12.48 8.73
N VAL A 234 24.55 13.54 8.11
CA VAL A 234 24.99 13.66 6.73
C VAL A 234 26.07 12.63 6.43
#